data_25747b9150a483905f7965d4cc78cc1c
#
_entry.id   25747b9150a483905f7965d4cc78cc1c
#
_cell.length_a   1.000
_cell.length_b   1.000
_cell.length_c   1.000
_cell.angle_alpha   90.00
_cell.angle_beta   90.00
_cell.angle_gamma   90.00
#
_symmetry.space_group_name_H-M   'P 1'
#
loop_
_entity.id
_entity.type
_entity.pdbx_description
1 polymer ?
#
loop_
_entity_poly.entity_id
_entity_poly.type
_entity_poly.pdbx_seq_one_letter_code
_entity_poly.pdbx_strand_id
1 'polypeptide(L)'
;MGAKQELWEYFMNHTTGRRSLKGAVHGIIAFTMDVDEEITDLILKRLKRSEITFVESSGAYFDFLRKQLHFPYKISPAHRTTALHEMGHAVDFISCERIEKRVNAHSTRTIFKEHYTTGEYVLSSGKTLDKTVREELKANGARIYSELLSRFNREVLDKLGSDVAENYLTVNARLVSDDTAKRKYRVPYQTIASYRENRAKIDAMYALRDSMTLTYDERYNLFESRKTVTKSTEYSQFCDRYDTLIDMISGVENTKYLWPGHSRSYMKRKGGFGVEFFADVFSSTATRNASDLEFVAELLPNSYAGFKEVYDHIKAIA
;
A
#
# COMPACT_ATOMS: atom_id res chain seq x y z
N MET A 1 34.02 -3.38 -7.63
CA MET A 1 32.71 -3.83 -8.16
C MET A 1 31.70 -2.76 -7.76
N GLY A 2 30.84 -2.29 -8.67
CA GLY A 2 29.85 -1.27 -8.30
C GLY A 2 28.68 -1.86 -7.51
N ALA A 3 27.97 -1.04 -6.72
CA ALA A 3 26.86 -1.51 -5.88
C ALA A 3 25.76 -2.26 -6.67
N LYS A 4 25.54 -1.89 -7.92
CA LYS A 4 24.60 -2.59 -8.84
C LYS A 4 25.01 -4.03 -9.11
N GLN A 5 26.30 -4.28 -9.37
CA GLN A 5 26.81 -5.63 -9.60
C GLN A 5 26.75 -6.47 -8.31
N GLU A 6 27.09 -5.88 -7.17
CA GLU A 6 27.01 -6.56 -5.87
C GLU A 6 25.54 -6.87 -5.47
N LEU A 7 24.62 -5.95 -5.76
CA LEU A 7 23.18 -6.18 -5.53
C LEU A 7 22.69 -7.34 -6.40
N TRP A 8 23.10 -7.38 -7.68
CA TRP A 8 22.83 -8.50 -8.56
C TRP A 8 23.30 -9.82 -7.98
N GLU A 9 24.55 -9.90 -7.56
CA GLU A 9 25.14 -11.12 -6.97
C GLU A 9 24.42 -11.51 -5.68
N TYR A 10 24.06 -10.53 -4.85
CA TYR A 10 23.29 -10.76 -3.66
C TYR A 10 21.92 -11.40 -3.98
N PHE A 11 21.19 -10.83 -4.92
CA PHE A 11 19.90 -11.38 -5.39
C PHE A 11 20.06 -12.83 -5.87
N MET A 12 21.05 -13.09 -6.73
CA MET A 12 21.27 -14.41 -7.31
C MET A 12 21.61 -15.47 -6.26
N ASN A 13 22.32 -15.09 -5.21
CA ASN A 13 22.76 -16.00 -4.17
C ASN A 13 21.71 -16.22 -3.06
N HIS A 14 20.78 -15.26 -2.87
CA HIS A 14 19.77 -15.28 -1.79
C HIS A 14 18.36 -15.49 -2.33
N THR A 15 18.21 -15.91 -3.56
CA THR A 15 16.91 -16.24 -4.16
C THR A 15 16.59 -17.71 -3.96
N THR A 16 15.46 -18.01 -3.34
CA THR A 16 14.94 -19.36 -3.19
C THR A 16 13.76 -19.58 -4.13
N GLY A 17 13.72 -20.74 -4.83
CA GLY A 17 12.61 -21.09 -5.72
C GLY A 17 13.00 -21.80 -7.01
N ARG A 18 12.05 -21.96 -7.92
CA ARG A 18 12.21 -22.72 -9.18
C ARG A 18 13.00 -21.94 -10.22
N ARG A 19 13.43 -22.62 -11.31
CA ARG A 19 14.22 -22.02 -12.43
C ARG A 19 13.58 -20.77 -13.06
N SER A 20 12.25 -20.64 -13.01
CA SER A 20 11.50 -19.47 -13.47
C SER A 20 11.81 -18.20 -12.66
N LEU A 21 12.20 -18.34 -11.39
CA LEU A 21 12.51 -17.22 -10.52
C LEU A 21 13.72 -16.41 -11.02
N LYS A 22 14.70 -17.05 -11.65
CA LYS A 22 15.87 -16.35 -12.23
C LYS A 22 15.45 -15.32 -13.29
N GLY A 23 14.40 -15.60 -14.06
CA GLY A 23 13.87 -14.67 -15.05
C GLY A 23 13.16 -13.47 -14.40
N ALA A 24 12.37 -13.72 -13.33
CA ALA A 24 11.71 -12.66 -12.56
C ALA A 24 12.73 -11.77 -11.83
N VAL A 25 13.75 -12.38 -11.23
CA VAL A 25 14.86 -11.67 -10.60
C VAL A 25 15.63 -10.82 -11.61
N HIS A 26 15.84 -11.31 -12.83
CA HIS A 26 16.42 -10.50 -13.92
C HIS A 26 15.59 -9.25 -14.22
N GLY A 27 14.26 -9.38 -14.26
CA GLY A 27 13.36 -8.23 -14.46
C GLY A 27 13.50 -7.20 -13.34
N ILE A 28 13.44 -7.64 -12.07
CA ILE A 28 13.58 -6.74 -10.90
C ILE A 28 14.92 -6.02 -10.93
N ILE A 29 16.00 -6.72 -11.20
CA ILE A 29 17.34 -6.14 -11.25
C ILE A 29 17.46 -5.16 -12.41
N ALA A 30 16.92 -5.47 -13.59
CA ALA A 30 16.92 -4.52 -14.70
C ALA A 30 16.21 -3.21 -14.30
N PHE A 31 15.17 -3.27 -13.48
CA PHE A 31 14.51 -2.07 -12.96
C PHE A 31 15.34 -1.33 -11.90
N THR A 32 16.02 -2.07 -11.01
CA THR A 32 16.89 -1.45 -9.99
C THR A 32 18.19 -0.93 -10.58
N MET A 33 18.65 -1.46 -11.73
CA MET A 33 19.86 -0.97 -12.42
C MET A 33 19.74 0.48 -12.92
N ASP A 34 18.51 0.99 -13.14
CA ASP A 34 18.27 2.40 -13.48
C ASP A 34 18.27 3.32 -12.24
N VAL A 35 18.26 2.75 -11.04
CA VAL A 35 18.33 3.51 -9.79
C VAL A 35 19.74 4.07 -9.59
N ASP A 36 19.85 5.19 -8.89
CA ASP A 36 21.15 5.78 -8.56
C ASP A 36 22.04 4.83 -7.76
N GLU A 37 23.35 4.90 -7.98
CA GLU A 37 24.34 4.05 -7.31
C GLU A 37 24.24 4.16 -5.79
N GLU A 38 24.00 5.37 -5.27
CA GLU A 38 23.86 5.64 -3.83
C GLU A 38 22.63 4.93 -3.24
N ILE A 39 21.49 4.99 -3.92
CA ILE A 39 20.26 4.31 -3.50
C ILE A 39 20.45 2.79 -3.59
N THR A 40 21.10 2.33 -4.66
CA THR A 40 21.41 0.91 -4.86
C THR A 40 22.32 0.36 -3.75
N ASP A 41 23.34 1.13 -3.36
CA ASP A 41 24.26 0.79 -2.26
C ASP A 41 23.50 0.73 -0.92
N LEU A 42 22.62 1.71 -0.66
CA LEU A 42 21.76 1.72 0.52
C LEU A 42 20.87 0.48 0.60
N ILE A 43 20.18 0.15 -0.50
CA ILE A 43 19.35 -1.06 -0.59
C ILE A 43 20.21 -2.29 -0.26
N LEU A 44 21.34 -2.44 -0.91
CA LEU A 44 22.23 -3.59 -0.73
C LEU A 44 22.72 -3.74 0.72
N LYS A 45 23.16 -2.66 1.34
CA LYS A 45 23.61 -2.65 2.74
C LYS A 45 22.50 -3.06 3.70
N ARG A 46 21.29 -2.53 3.50
CA ARG A 46 20.15 -2.85 4.35
C ARG A 46 19.69 -4.30 4.17
N LEU A 47 19.64 -4.80 2.94
CA LEU A 47 19.31 -6.21 2.65
C LEU A 47 20.33 -7.17 3.29
N LYS A 48 21.63 -6.88 3.17
CA LYS A 48 22.70 -7.69 3.78
C LYS A 48 22.61 -7.66 5.30
N ARG A 49 22.44 -6.48 5.92
CA ARG A 49 22.35 -6.31 7.36
C ARG A 49 21.18 -7.08 7.98
N SER A 50 20.03 -7.07 7.31
CA SER A 50 18.82 -7.72 7.78
C SER A 50 18.69 -9.17 7.30
N GLU A 51 19.64 -9.69 6.51
CA GLU A 51 19.64 -11.04 5.92
C GLU A 51 18.36 -11.32 5.12
N ILE A 52 17.92 -10.33 4.32
CA ILE A 52 16.69 -10.43 3.55
C ILE A 52 16.91 -11.31 2.32
N THR A 53 16.06 -12.29 2.14
CA THR A 53 16.06 -13.20 0.99
C THR A 53 14.92 -12.89 0.03
N PHE A 54 14.88 -13.56 -1.12
CA PHE A 54 13.91 -13.33 -2.18
C PHE A 54 13.15 -14.60 -2.50
N VAL A 55 11.83 -14.46 -2.73
CA VAL A 55 10.93 -15.58 -2.99
C VAL A 55 9.97 -15.25 -4.12
N GLU A 56 9.73 -16.22 -5.01
CA GLU A 56 8.66 -16.12 -6.00
C GLU A 56 7.29 -16.27 -5.35
N SER A 57 6.36 -15.38 -5.71
CA SER A 57 4.99 -15.40 -5.19
C SER A 57 3.98 -14.93 -6.25
N SER A 58 2.70 -14.89 -5.91
CA SER A 58 1.65 -14.35 -6.79
C SER A 58 1.56 -12.82 -6.77
N GLY A 59 2.21 -12.16 -5.82
CA GLY A 59 2.22 -10.71 -5.66
C GLY A 59 3.53 -10.20 -5.08
N ALA A 60 3.72 -8.87 -5.06
CA ALA A 60 4.84 -8.24 -4.40
C ALA A 60 4.45 -7.88 -2.96
N TYR A 61 5.29 -8.21 -2.00
CA TYR A 61 5.17 -7.79 -0.61
C TYR A 61 6.43 -8.13 0.19
N PHE A 62 6.68 -7.40 1.27
CA PHE A 62 7.73 -7.70 2.24
C PHE A 62 7.18 -8.52 3.41
N ASP A 63 7.66 -9.75 3.57
CA ASP A 63 7.38 -10.62 4.73
C ASP A 63 8.43 -10.37 5.82
N PHE A 64 8.10 -9.51 6.76
CA PHE A 64 8.99 -9.15 7.87
C PHE A 64 9.27 -10.34 8.82
N LEU A 65 8.37 -11.32 8.92
CA LEU A 65 8.57 -12.49 9.79
C LEU A 65 9.64 -13.43 9.26
N ARG A 66 9.63 -13.64 7.95
CA ARG A 66 10.58 -14.48 7.26
C ARG A 66 11.78 -13.73 6.73
N LYS A 67 11.74 -12.40 6.81
CA LYS A 67 12.71 -11.50 6.16
C LYS A 67 12.83 -11.80 4.67
N GLN A 68 11.69 -11.79 3.99
CA GLN A 68 11.61 -12.17 2.58
C GLN A 68 10.91 -11.09 1.76
N LEU A 69 11.53 -10.69 0.67
CA LEU A 69 10.89 -9.93 -0.40
C LEU A 69 10.25 -10.91 -1.37
N HIS A 70 8.95 -10.80 -1.51
CA HIS A 70 8.15 -11.60 -2.42
C HIS A 70 7.88 -10.83 -3.70
N PHE A 71 8.09 -11.47 -4.85
CA PHE A 71 7.85 -10.85 -6.15
C PHE A 71 7.14 -11.81 -7.10
N PRO A 72 6.26 -11.32 -7.99
CA PRO A 72 5.61 -12.15 -8.98
C PRO A 72 6.61 -12.66 -10.01
N TYR A 73 6.38 -13.89 -10.48
CA TYR A 73 7.23 -14.54 -11.48
C TYR A 73 7.22 -13.87 -12.86
N LYS A 74 6.26 -12.99 -13.12
CA LYS A 74 6.19 -12.14 -14.32
C LYS A 74 6.21 -10.68 -13.87
N ILE A 75 7.33 -10.03 -14.08
CA ILE A 75 7.50 -8.61 -13.79
C ILE A 75 7.51 -7.87 -15.13
N SER A 76 6.62 -6.89 -15.23
CA SER A 76 6.60 -5.92 -16.32
C SER A 76 7.15 -4.58 -15.84
N PRO A 77 7.49 -3.65 -16.75
CA PRO A 77 7.84 -2.27 -16.38
C PRO A 77 6.85 -1.59 -15.42
N ALA A 78 5.57 -1.93 -15.54
CA ALA A 78 4.52 -1.43 -14.65
C ALA A 78 4.66 -1.88 -13.18
N HIS A 79 5.47 -2.90 -12.89
CA HIS A 79 5.73 -3.35 -11.52
C HIS A 79 7.00 -2.76 -10.89
N ARG A 80 7.68 -1.83 -11.58
CA ARG A 80 8.92 -1.21 -11.09
C ARG A 80 8.69 -0.47 -9.77
N THR A 81 7.68 0.38 -9.75
CA THR A 81 7.29 1.17 -8.56
C THR A 81 6.96 0.25 -7.39
N THR A 82 6.13 -0.78 -7.63
CA THR A 82 5.78 -1.76 -6.60
C THR A 82 7.01 -2.50 -6.06
N ALA A 83 7.95 -2.90 -6.90
CA ALA A 83 9.17 -3.57 -6.45
C ALA A 83 10.03 -2.65 -5.57
N LEU A 84 10.17 -1.38 -5.94
CA LEU A 84 10.92 -0.40 -5.17
C LEU A 84 10.19 0.02 -3.88
N HIS A 85 8.87 0.02 -3.88
CA HIS A 85 8.05 0.20 -2.69
C HIS A 85 8.32 -0.91 -1.66
N GLU A 86 8.28 -2.18 -2.06
CA GLU A 86 8.60 -3.30 -1.16
C GLU A 86 10.07 -3.29 -0.68
N MET A 87 10.99 -2.82 -1.52
CA MET A 87 12.37 -2.56 -1.08
C MET A 87 12.44 -1.42 -0.08
N GLY A 88 11.58 -0.40 -0.19
CA GLY A 88 11.44 0.68 0.80
C GLY A 88 11.09 0.13 2.18
N HIS A 89 10.13 -0.80 2.27
CA HIS A 89 9.84 -1.50 3.53
C HIS A 89 11.05 -2.24 4.08
N ALA A 90 11.80 -2.95 3.23
CA ALA A 90 12.99 -3.66 3.64
C ALA A 90 14.12 -2.73 4.11
N VAL A 91 14.25 -1.56 3.49
CA VAL A 91 15.21 -0.51 3.88
C VAL A 91 14.86 0.10 5.23
N ASP A 92 13.58 0.34 5.49
CA ASP A 92 13.06 0.90 6.75
C ASP A 92 13.07 -0.13 7.92
N PHE A 93 13.00 -1.43 7.62
CA PHE A 93 12.88 -2.51 8.58
C PHE A 93 14.12 -2.60 9.50
N ILE A 94 13.89 -2.71 10.81
CA ILE A 94 14.92 -2.91 11.83
C ILE A 94 14.90 -4.37 12.31
N SER A 95 13.77 -4.82 12.83
CA SER A 95 13.65 -6.14 13.46
C SER A 95 12.17 -6.54 13.61
N CYS A 96 11.97 -7.80 14.00
CA CYS A 96 10.67 -8.31 14.42
C CYS A 96 10.80 -9.00 15.78
N GLU A 97 10.00 -8.58 16.74
CA GLU A 97 9.96 -9.16 18.08
C GLU A 97 8.77 -10.10 18.21
N ARG A 98 9.01 -11.32 18.73
CA ARG A 98 7.97 -12.27 19.11
C ARG A 98 7.52 -11.97 20.53
N ILE A 99 6.23 -11.64 20.70
CA ILE A 99 5.65 -11.31 22.01
C ILE A 99 4.54 -12.31 22.34
N GLU A 100 4.60 -12.91 23.53
CA GLU A 100 3.52 -13.72 24.06
C GLU A 100 2.54 -12.82 24.84
N LYS A 101 1.36 -12.59 24.25
CA LYS A 101 0.30 -11.80 24.88
C LYS A 101 -0.72 -12.69 25.56
N ARG A 102 -0.90 -12.52 26.86
CA ARG A 102 -1.95 -13.20 27.62
C ARG A 102 -3.33 -12.69 27.13
N VAL A 103 -4.18 -13.62 26.70
CA VAL A 103 -5.53 -13.33 26.21
C VAL A 103 -6.54 -13.49 27.34
N ASN A 104 -6.37 -14.55 28.14
CA ASN A 104 -7.16 -14.81 29.35
C ASN A 104 -6.34 -15.65 30.36
N ALA A 105 -6.96 -16.11 31.45
CA ALA A 105 -6.27 -16.87 32.49
C ALA A 105 -5.59 -18.15 31.98
N HIS A 106 -6.08 -18.74 30.89
CA HIS A 106 -5.68 -20.08 30.41
C HIS A 106 -5.10 -20.07 28.97
N SER A 107 -4.99 -18.91 28.32
CA SER A 107 -4.47 -18.82 26.96
C SER A 107 -3.55 -17.64 26.75
N THR A 108 -2.46 -17.88 26.04
CA THR A 108 -1.58 -16.86 25.46
C THR A 108 -1.71 -16.90 23.95
N ARG A 109 -1.53 -15.75 23.33
CA ARG A 109 -1.42 -15.60 21.87
C ARG A 109 -0.05 -15.05 21.52
N THR A 110 0.65 -15.72 20.64
CA THR A 110 1.84 -15.16 20.01
C THR A 110 1.41 -14.03 19.08
N ILE A 111 1.98 -12.88 19.30
CA ILE A 111 1.91 -11.75 18.36
C ILE A 111 3.33 -11.38 17.96
N PHE A 112 3.46 -10.85 16.75
CA PHE A 112 4.73 -10.33 16.24
C PHE A 112 4.65 -8.81 16.17
N LYS A 113 5.69 -8.15 16.64
CA LYS A 113 5.80 -6.69 16.63
C LYS A 113 6.93 -6.30 15.70
N GLU A 114 6.56 -5.64 14.64
CA GLU A 114 7.49 -5.09 13.66
C GLU A 114 8.09 -3.78 14.18
N HIS A 115 9.37 -3.61 13.92
CA HIS A 115 10.12 -2.41 14.24
C HIS A 115 10.70 -1.81 12.96
N TYR A 116 10.32 -0.57 12.69
CA TYR A 116 10.73 0.22 11.54
C TYR A 116 11.37 1.52 12.01
N THR A 117 12.35 2.01 11.27
CA THR A 117 13.01 3.29 11.59
C THR A 117 11.99 4.43 11.64
N THR A 118 11.03 4.44 10.73
CA THR A 118 9.91 5.41 10.68
C THR A 118 9.05 5.46 11.95
N GLY A 119 9.00 4.35 12.69
CA GLY A 119 8.24 4.22 13.94
C GLY A 119 9.06 4.48 15.21
N GLU A 120 10.39 4.43 15.12
CA GLU A 120 11.31 4.52 16.28
C GLU A 120 12.15 5.78 16.26
N TYR A 121 12.57 6.24 15.11
CA TYR A 121 13.36 7.47 14.97
C TYR A 121 12.52 8.70 15.33
N VAL A 122 13.07 9.52 16.22
CA VAL A 122 12.45 10.78 16.62
C VAL A 122 13.03 11.91 15.77
N LEU A 123 12.19 12.52 14.95
CA LEU A 123 12.53 13.65 14.10
C LEU A 123 12.94 14.89 14.94
N SER A 124 13.58 15.85 14.30
CA SER A 124 13.89 17.16 14.89
C SER A 124 12.67 17.87 15.49
N SER A 125 11.47 17.58 14.95
CA SER A 125 10.18 18.06 15.47
C SER A 125 9.73 17.40 16.80
N GLY A 126 10.47 16.42 17.32
CA GLY A 126 10.09 15.63 18.51
C GLY A 126 9.01 14.57 18.28
N LYS A 127 8.70 14.24 17.02
CA LYS A 127 7.69 13.25 16.61
C LYS A 127 8.33 12.14 15.78
N THR A 128 7.66 10.99 15.66
CA THR A 128 8.00 9.98 14.66
C THR A 128 7.38 10.35 13.31
N LEU A 129 7.88 9.74 12.22
CA LEU A 129 7.30 9.97 10.89
C LEU A 129 5.82 9.56 10.85
N ASP A 130 5.46 8.40 11.42
CA ASP A 130 4.05 7.96 11.49
C ASP A 130 3.14 8.99 12.15
N LYS A 131 3.59 9.58 13.27
CA LYS A 131 2.82 10.62 13.97
C LYS A 131 2.69 11.89 13.13
N THR A 132 3.76 12.30 12.46
CA THR A 132 3.77 13.49 11.60
C THR A 132 2.79 13.33 10.43
N VAL A 133 2.86 12.20 9.70
CA VAL A 133 1.95 11.89 8.59
C VAL A 133 0.49 11.88 9.04
N ARG A 134 0.19 11.21 10.15
CA ARG A 134 -1.19 11.16 10.70
C ARG A 134 -1.74 12.52 11.06
N GLU A 135 -0.95 13.36 11.71
CA GLU A 135 -1.36 14.70 12.11
C GLU A 135 -1.59 15.60 10.89
N GLU A 136 -0.70 15.53 9.90
CA GLU A 136 -0.80 16.32 8.68
C GLU A 136 -1.97 15.88 7.80
N LEU A 137 -2.22 14.57 7.67
CA LEU A 137 -3.41 14.05 7.01
C LEU A 137 -4.71 14.40 7.74
N LYS A 138 -4.70 14.40 9.07
CA LYS A 138 -5.85 14.84 9.86
C LYS A 138 -6.17 16.32 9.62
N ALA A 139 -5.16 17.14 9.48
CA ALA A 139 -5.32 18.59 9.24
C ALA A 139 -5.71 18.92 7.80
N ASN A 140 -5.13 18.22 6.83
CA ASN A 140 -5.19 18.58 5.41
C ASN A 140 -5.89 17.55 4.51
N GLY A 141 -6.29 16.37 5.02
CA GLY A 141 -6.78 15.26 4.20
C GLY A 141 -7.95 15.62 3.29
N ALA A 142 -8.94 16.38 3.80
CA ALA A 142 -10.06 16.83 2.98
C ALA A 142 -9.63 17.74 1.82
N ARG A 143 -8.65 18.64 2.06
CA ARG A 143 -8.08 19.50 1.02
C ARG A 143 -7.32 18.68 -0.02
N ILE A 144 -6.49 17.74 0.43
CA ILE A 144 -5.71 16.85 -0.46
C ILE A 144 -6.66 16.01 -1.32
N TYR A 145 -7.71 15.43 -0.72
CA TYR A 145 -8.73 14.68 -1.45
C TYR A 145 -9.42 15.51 -2.52
N SER A 146 -9.85 16.73 -2.17
CA SER A 146 -10.50 17.65 -3.11
C SER A 146 -9.58 18.03 -4.28
N GLU A 147 -8.30 18.28 -4.00
CA GLU A 147 -7.30 18.59 -5.03
C GLU A 147 -7.04 17.40 -5.95
N LEU A 148 -6.85 16.21 -5.40
CA LEU A 148 -6.70 14.97 -6.19
C LEU A 148 -7.93 14.69 -7.05
N LEU A 149 -9.14 14.88 -6.51
CA LEU A 149 -10.38 14.67 -7.26
C LEU A 149 -10.52 15.67 -8.40
N SER A 150 -10.19 16.94 -8.17
CA SER A 150 -10.18 17.96 -9.21
C SER A 150 -9.21 17.65 -10.34
N ARG A 151 -8.00 17.19 -9.99
CA ARG A 151 -7.00 16.78 -10.98
C ARG A 151 -7.43 15.52 -11.72
N PHE A 152 -8.00 14.54 -11.02
CA PHE A 152 -8.52 13.32 -11.62
C PHE A 152 -9.61 13.61 -12.66
N ASN A 153 -10.55 14.48 -12.33
CA ASN A 153 -11.57 14.91 -13.27
C ASN A 153 -10.94 15.50 -14.54
N ARG A 154 -10.05 16.49 -14.39
CA ARG A 154 -9.40 17.19 -15.50
C ARG A 154 -8.45 16.31 -16.32
N GLU A 155 -7.65 15.48 -15.65
CA GLU A 155 -6.55 14.76 -16.28
C GLU A 155 -6.96 13.39 -16.83
N VAL A 156 -8.06 12.83 -16.31
CA VAL A 156 -8.57 11.51 -16.70
C VAL A 156 -9.97 11.61 -17.27
N LEU A 157 -10.95 12.02 -16.48
CA LEU A 157 -12.35 11.91 -16.86
C LEU A 157 -12.74 12.83 -18.03
N ASP A 158 -12.27 14.09 -18.01
CA ASP A 158 -12.55 15.04 -19.11
C ASP A 158 -11.97 14.55 -20.46
N LYS A 159 -10.83 13.84 -20.41
CA LYS A 159 -10.23 13.28 -21.64
C LYS A 159 -10.96 12.06 -22.18
N LEU A 160 -11.65 11.31 -21.33
CA LEU A 160 -12.42 10.12 -21.71
C LEU A 160 -13.85 10.43 -22.14
N GLY A 161 -14.29 11.68 -21.92
CA GLY A 161 -15.61 12.18 -22.31
C GLY A 161 -16.65 12.11 -21.18
N SER A 162 -17.63 13.02 -21.27
CA SER A 162 -18.65 13.25 -20.23
C SER A 162 -19.42 12.02 -19.83
N ASP A 163 -19.87 11.22 -20.82
CA ASP A 163 -20.69 10.03 -20.57
C ASP A 163 -19.92 8.94 -19.80
N VAL A 164 -18.62 8.79 -20.13
CA VAL A 164 -17.72 7.86 -19.42
C VAL A 164 -17.45 8.36 -18.00
N ALA A 165 -17.26 9.66 -17.83
CA ALA A 165 -17.05 10.30 -16.55
C ALA A 165 -18.26 10.12 -15.61
N GLU A 166 -19.45 10.48 -16.08
CA GLU A 166 -20.69 10.36 -15.32
C GLU A 166 -20.97 8.91 -14.92
N ASN A 167 -20.84 7.98 -15.88
CA ASN A 167 -20.99 6.56 -15.59
C ASN A 167 -19.99 6.08 -14.53
N TYR A 168 -18.72 6.45 -14.65
CA TYR A 168 -17.69 6.04 -13.70
C TYR A 168 -17.98 6.53 -12.28
N LEU A 169 -18.32 7.81 -12.11
CA LEU A 169 -18.65 8.39 -10.83
C LEU A 169 -19.91 7.78 -10.21
N THR A 170 -20.95 7.57 -11.02
CA THR A 170 -22.21 6.94 -10.60
C THR A 170 -21.96 5.51 -10.13
N VAL A 171 -21.22 4.73 -10.90
CA VAL A 171 -20.86 3.34 -10.55
C VAL A 171 -20.08 3.28 -9.24
N ASN A 172 -19.10 4.17 -9.06
CA ASN A 172 -18.33 4.21 -7.82
C ASN A 172 -19.20 4.57 -6.61
N ALA A 173 -20.10 5.53 -6.75
CA ALA A 173 -21.05 5.89 -5.69
C ALA A 173 -21.97 4.71 -5.30
N ARG A 174 -22.46 3.94 -6.28
CA ARG A 174 -23.26 2.73 -6.03
C ARG A 174 -22.47 1.65 -5.29
N LEU A 175 -21.20 1.40 -5.66
CA LEU A 175 -20.32 0.44 -5.00
C LEU A 175 -20.01 0.86 -3.55
N VAL A 176 -19.78 2.15 -3.30
CA VAL A 176 -19.58 2.71 -1.95
C VAL A 176 -20.84 2.54 -1.10
N SER A 177 -22.01 2.80 -1.68
CA SER A 177 -23.31 2.62 -1.02
C SER A 177 -23.54 1.16 -0.64
N ASP A 178 -23.29 0.23 -1.56
CA ASP A 178 -23.39 -1.21 -1.33
C ASP A 178 -22.48 -1.68 -0.18
N ASP A 179 -21.21 -1.28 -0.17
CA ASP A 179 -20.29 -1.61 0.93
C ASP A 179 -20.73 -1.02 2.27
N THR A 180 -21.34 0.15 2.24
CA THR A 180 -21.88 0.82 3.44
C THR A 180 -23.10 0.05 3.97
N ALA A 181 -24.01 -0.36 3.10
CA ALA A 181 -25.16 -1.18 3.46
C ALA A 181 -24.72 -2.54 4.03
N LYS A 182 -23.77 -3.22 3.37
CA LYS A 182 -23.20 -4.50 3.86
C LYS A 182 -22.60 -4.39 5.26
N ARG A 183 -21.93 -3.27 5.57
CA ARG A 183 -21.39 -3.02 6.92
C ARG A 183 -22.48 -2.71 7.93
N LYS A 184 -23.44 -1.87 7.58
CA LYS A 184 -24.55 -1.46 8.43
C LYS A 184 -25.45 -2.65 8.80
N TYR A 185 -25.76 -3.50 7.83
CA TYR A 185 -26.65 -4.66 7.99
C TYR A 185 -25.86 -5.98 8.11
N ARG A 186 -24.64 -5.92 8.64
CA ARG A 186 -23.83 -7.11 8.89
C ARG A 186 -24.50 -8.02 9.92
N VAL A 187 -24.80 -9.24 9.50
CA VAL A 187 -25.25 -10.28 10.43
C VAL A 187 -24.05 -10.77 11.24
N PRO A 188 -24.10 -10.73 12.58
CA PRO A 188 -23.01 -11.25 13.42
C PRO A 188 -22.79 -12.74 13.18
N TYR A 189 -21.54 -13.20 13.39
CA TYR A 189 -21.26 -14.64 13.37
C TYR A 189 -22.13 -15.36 14.41
N GLN A 190 -22.74 -16.46 14.00
CA GLN A 190 -23.60 -17.28 14.83
C GLN A 190 -22.99 -18.67 14.99
N THR A 191 -23.01 -19.20 16.23
CA THR A 191 -22.83 -20.63 16.46
C THR A 191 -24.07 -21.39 15.97
N ILE A 192 -23.97 -22.70 15.70
CA ILE A 192 -25.12 -23.53 15.28
C ILE A 192 -26.25 -23.46 16.30
N ALA A 193 -25.93 -23.50 17.60
CA ALA A 193 -26.92 -23.39 18.66
C ALA A 193 -27.63 -22.02 18.64
N SER A 194 -26.87 -20.93 18.63
CA SER A 194 -27.40 -19.57 18.59
C SER A 194 -28.22 -19.30 17.30
N TYR A 195 -27.82 -19.86 16.16
CA TYR A 195 -28.59 -19.77 14.94
C TYR A 195 -29.95 -20.46 15.05
N ARG A 196 -30.00 -21.67 15.60
CA ARG A 196 -31.25 -22.40 15.79
C ARG A 196 -32.24 -21.69 16.71
N GLU A 197 -31.75 -21.09 17.81
CA GLU A 197 -32.57 -20.35 18.78
C GLU A 197 -33.11 -19.03 18.18
N ASN A 198 -32.36 -18.38 17.32
CA ASN A 198 -32.66 -17.04 16.82
C ASN A 198 -32.96 -17.03 15.29
N ARG A 199 -33.26 -18.19 14.70
CA ARG A 199 -33.36 -18.36 13.25
C ARG A 199 -34.23 -17.30 12.56
N ALA A 200 -35.46 -17.11 13.00
CA ALA A 200 -36.38 -16.15 12.39
C ALA A 200 -35.85 -14.72 12.40
N LYS A 201 -35.19 -14.31 13.50
CA LYS A 201 -34.58 -12.98 13.60
C LYS A 201 -33.37 -12.85 12.69
N ILE A 202 -32.54 -13.88 12.59
CA ILE A 202 -31.35 -13.91 11.74
C ILE A 202 -31.74 -13.91 10.27
N ASP A 203 -32.73 -14.71 9.89
CA ASP A 203 -33.24 -14.77 8.52
C ASP A 203 -33.86 -13.42 8.10
N ALA A 204 -34.59 -12.73 9.00
CA ALA A 204 -35.07 -11.38 8.75
C ALA A 204 -33.93 -10.36 8.58
N MET A 205 -32.85 -10.47 9.35
CA MET A 205 -31.67 -9.61 9.17
C MET A 205 -30.96 -9.89 7.85
N TYR A 206 -30.87 -11.15 7.40
CA TYR A 206 -30.33 -11.50 6.10
C TYR A 206 -31.20 -10.93 4.97
N ALA A 207 -32.54 -11.13 5.05
CA ALA A 207 -33.49 -10.59 4.07
C ALA A 207 -33.38 -9.06 3.94
N LEU A 208 -33.32 -8.36 5.07
CA LEU A 208 -33.13 -6.91 5.09
C LEU A 208 -31.79 -6.49 4.46
N ARG A 209 -30.69 -7.16 4.82
CA ARG A 209 -29.38 -6.90 4.21
C ARG A 209 -29.44 -7.10 2.70
N ASP A 210 -29.97 -8.23 2.24
CA ASP A 210 -30.00 -8.59 0.83
C ASP A 210 -30.91 -7.65 0.01
N SER A 211 -31.99 -7.10 0.62
CA SER A 211 -32.81 -6.07 -0.02
C SER A 211 -32.11 -4.70 -0.16
N MET A 212 -31.04 -4.46 0.62
CA MET A 212 -30.29 -3.20 0.67
C MET A 212 -28.95 -3.26 -0.05
N THR A 213 -28.55 -4.43 -0.55
CA THR A 213 -27.24 -4.66 -1.17
C THR A 213 -27.41 -5.15 -2.60
N LEU A 214 -26.37 -4.90 -3.40
CA LEU A 214 -26.30 -5.40 -4.77
C LEU A 214 -26.15 -6.92 -4.79
N THR A 215 -26.80 -7.57 -5.76
CA THR A 215 -26.54 -8.97 -6.11
C THR A 215 -25.12 -9.11 -6.65
N TYR A 216 -24.65 -10.37 -6.77
CA TYR A 216 -23.34 -10.66 -7.35
C TYR A 216 -23.24 -10.14 -8.79
N ASP A 217 -24.26 -10.40 -9.62
CA ASP A 217 -24.25 -10.01 -11.03
C ASP A 217 -24.31 -8.49 -11.21
N GLU A 218 -25.14 -7.79 -10.44
CA GLU A 218 -25.17 -6.33 -10.47
C GLU A 218 -23.81 -5.74 -10.09
N ARG A 219 -23.20 -6.25 -9.02
CA ARG A 219 -21.88 -5.81 -8.58
C ARG A 219 -20.81 -6.12 -9.62
N TYR A 220 -20.84 -7.30 -10.23
CA TYR A 220 -19.92 -7.69 -11.30
C TYR A 220 -20.04 -6.73 -12.51
N ASN A 221 -21.28 -6.45 -12.96
CA ASN A 221 -21.52 -5.53 -14.06
C ASN A 221 -21.02 -4.11 -13.77
N LEU A 222 -21.16 -3.63 -12.54
CA LEU A 222 -20.58 -2.34 -12.12
C LEU A 222 -19.06 -2.35 -12.19
N PHE A 223 -18.39 -3.44 -11.79
CA PHE A 223 -16.94 -3.56 -11.93
C PHE A 223 -16.49 -3.60 -13.39
N GLU A 224 -17.25 -4.30 -14.27
CA GLU A 224 -16.94 -4.33 -15.69
C GLU A 224 -17.06 -2.94 -16.32
N SER A 225 -18.10 -2.17 -15.99
CA SER A 225 -18.31 -0.83 -16.55
C SER A 225 -17.23 0.18 -16.14
N ARG A 226 -16.54 -0.03 -15.01
CA ARG A 226 -15.41 0.81 -14.60
C ARG A 226 -14.16 0.60 -15.45
N LYS A 227 -14.06 -0.52 -16.15
CA LYS A 227 -12.83 -0.91 -16.87
C LYS A 227 -12.46 0.06 -17.98
N THR A 228 -13.44 0.79 -18.54
CA THR A 228 -13.15 1.84 -19.53
C THR A 228 -12.20 2.88 -18.95
N VAL A 229 -12.43 3.33 -17.73
CA VAL A 229 -11.54 4.28 -17.04
C VAL A 229 -10.31 3.59 -16.47
N THR A 230 -10.48 2.53 -15.65
CA THR A 230 -9.37 1.92 -14.91
C THR A 230 -8.32 1.21 -15.77
N LYS A 231 -8.62 0.97 -17.05
CA LYS A 231 -7.65 0.43 -18.04
C LYS A 231 -7.13 1.48 -19.01
N SER A 232 -7.56 2.74 -18.89
CA SER A 232 -7.06 3.81 -19.75
C SER A 232 -5.62 4.19 -19.38
N THR A 233 -4.91 4.72 -20.37
CA THR A 233 -3.56 5.24 -20.19
C THR A 233 -3.55 6.45 -19.24
N GLU A 234 -4.56 7.30 -19.34
CA GLU A 234 -4.76 8.49 -18.51
C GLU A 234 -4.87 8.13 -17.04
N TYR A 235 -5.64 7.06 -16.73
CA TYR A 235 -5.80 6.57 -15.37
C TYR A 235 -4.49 6.03 -14.80
N SER A 236 -3.78 5.21 -15.58
CA SER A 236 -2.47 4.67 -15.16
C SER A 236 -1.48 5.80 -14.89
N GLN A 237 -1.35 6.75 -15.83
CA GLN A 237 -0.46 7.90 -15.68
C GLN A 237 -0.81 8.78 -14.48
N PHE A 238 -2.10 8.94 -14.20
CA PHE A 238 -2.57 9.68 -13.02
C PHE A 238 -2.16 8.94 -11.73
N CYS A 239 -2.42 7.65 -11.64
CA CYS A 239 -2.04 6.86 -10.47
C CYS A 239 -0.52 6.88 -10.24
N ASP A 240 0.27 6.70 -11.29
CA ASP A 240 1.74 6.75 -11.19
C ASP A 240 2.27 8.12 -10.75
N ARG A 241 1.59 9.21 -11.18
CA ARG A 241 1.99 10.59 -10.86
C ARG A 241 1.70 10.99 -9.42
N TYR A 242 0.65 10.44 -8.82
CA TYR A 242 0.15 10.81 -7.50
C TYR A 242 0.14 9.64 -6.51
N ASP A 243 0.98 8.63 -6.73
CA ASP A 243 0.98 7.33 -6.05
C ASP A 243 0.95 7.48 -4.52
N THR A 244 1.90 8.20 -3.96
CA THR A 244 2.01 8.45 -2.51
C THR A 244 0.75 9.13 -1.94
N LEU A 245 0.26 10.18 -2.59
CA LEU A 245 -0.91 10.91 -2.10
C LEU A 245 -2.19 10.09 -2.22
N ILE A 246 -2.34 9.30 -3.29
CA ILE A 246 -3.46 8.38 -3.50
C ILE A 246 -3.51 7.36 -2.37
N ASP A 247 -2.37 6.75 -2.03
CA ASP A 247 -2.31 5.76 -0.97
C ASP A 247 -2.62 6.38 0.40
N MET A 248 -2.00 7.51 0.72
CA MET A 248 -2.23 8.21 1.98
C MET A 248 -3.70 8.63 2.16
N ILE A 249 -4.34 9.16 1.10
CA ILE A 249 -5.75 9.56 1.15
C ILE A 249 -6.68 8.35 1.24
N SER A 250 -6.35 7.22 0.64
CA SER A 250 -7.11 5.97 0.76
C SER A 250 -7.19 5.48 2.22
N GLY A 251 -6.20 5.82 3.04
CA GLY A 251 -6.18 5.55 4.48
C GLY A 251 -7.14 6.41 5.32
N VAL A 252 -7.52 7.59 4.86
CA VAL A 252 -8.38 8.54 5.60
C VAL A 252 -9.74 8.75 4.97
N GLU A 253 -9.84 8.73 3.65
CA GLU A 253 -11.08 8.92 2.89
C GLU A 253 -11.55 7.59 2.26
N ASN A 254 -12.82 7.54 1.85
CA ASN A 254 -13.37 6.35 1.20
C ASN A 254 -13.18 6.40 -0.32
N THR A 255 -11.94 6.25 -0.76
CA THR A 255 -11.55 6.32 -2.18
C THR A 255 -11.47 4.96 -2.87
N LYS A 256 -11.87 3.89 -2.17
CA LYS A 256 -11.71 2.47 -2.56
C LYS A 256 -12.04 2.14 -4.03
N TYR A 257 -12.98 2.87 -4.60
CA TYR A 257 -13.43 2.64 -5.98
C TYR A 257 -13.01 3.76 -6.95
N LEU A 258 -12.37 4.81 -6.47
CA LEU A 258 -11.81 5.86 -7.33
C LEU A 258 -10.40 5.50 -7.79
N TRP A 259 -9.54 5.16 -6.85
CA TRP A 259 -8.12 4.90 -7.08
C TRP A 259 -7.67 3.63 -6.37
N PRO A 260 -6.51 3.05 -6.73
CA PRO A 260 -5.85 2.03 -5.93
C PRO A 260 -5.41 2.62 -4.59
N GLY A 261 -4.98 1.79 -3.67
CA GLY A 261 -4.43 2.22 -2.39
C GLY A 261 -4.84 1.30 -1.25
N HIS A 262 -4.17 1.46 -0.13
CA HIS A 262 -4.40 0.66 1.05
C HIS A 262 -5.74 1.00 1.72
N SER A 263 -6.38 -0.02 2.28
CA SER A 263 -7.64 0.22 2.98
C SER A 263 -7.41 1.01 4.27
N ARG A 264 -8.45 1.77 4.69
CA ARG A 264 -8.43 2.50 5.96
C ARG A 264 -8.13 1.61 7.19
N SER A 265 -8.54 0.34 7.16
CA SER A 265 -8.26 -0.63 8.23
C SER A 265 -6.79 -1.05 8.25
N TYR A 266 -6.19 -1.16 7.08
CA TYR A 266 -4.77 -1.45 6.93
C TYR A 266 -3.91 -0.29 7.45
N MET A 267 -4.18 0.93 7.02
CA MET A 267 -3.44 2.14 7.42
C MET A 267 -3.58 2.47 8.91
N LYS A 268 -4.68 2.08 9.56
CA LYS A 268 -4.90 2.31 11.00
C LYS A 268 -4.06 1.41 11.92
N ARG A 269 -3.38 0.41 11.40
CA ARG A 269 -2.44 -0.36 12.19
C ARG A 269 -1.34 0.56 12.76
N LYS A 270 -0.72 0.16 13.87
CA LYS A 270 0.33 0.96 14.50
C LYS A 270 1.50 1.13 13.52
N GLY A 271 1.90 2.35 13.27
CA GLY A 271 2.98 2.69 12.33
C GLY A 271 2.59 2.66 10.84
N GLY A 272 1.36 2.22 10.50
CA GLY A 272 0.96 1.98 9.11
C GLY A 272 1.14 3.16 8.18
N PHE A 273 0.78 4.37 8.59
CA PHE A 273 0.97 5.56 7.75
C PHE A 273 2.43 5.92 7.53
N GLY A 274 3.28 5.81 8.57
CA GLY A 274 4.69 6.15 8.45
C GLY A 274 5.45 5.17 7.56
N VAL A 275 5.16 3.89 7.70
CA VAL A 275 5.81 2.79 6.96
C VAL A 275 5.42 2.85 5.47
N GLU A 276 4.12 3.00 5.15
CA GLU A 276 3.66 3.11 3.76
C GLU A 276 4.15 4.42 3.12
N PHE A 277 4.02 5.56 3.82
CA PHE A 277 4.52 6.84 3.33
C PHE A 277 6.02 6.78 3.01
N PHE A 278 6.82 6.15 3.88
CA PHE A 278 8.25 5.99 3.61
C PHE A 278 8.49 5.14 2.36
N ALA A 279 7.81 4.01 2.22
CA ALA A 279 7.98 3.10 1.10
C ALA A 279 7.59 3.76 -0.24
N ASP A 280 6.48 4.52 -0.26
CA ASP A 280 6.02 5.26 -1.45
C ASP A 280 7.00 6.36 -1.84
N VAL A 281 7.40 7.23 -0.90
CA VAL A 281 8.33 8.33 -1.18
C VAL A 281 9.73 7.79 -1.52
N PHE A 282 10.14 6.67 -0.91
CA PHE A 282 11.38 5.98 -1.29
C PHE A 282 11.32 5.48 -2.74
N SER A 283 10.22 4.83 -3.12
CA SER A 283 9.99 4.38 -4.49
C SER A 283 10.02 5.54 -5.49
N SER A 284 9.32 6.63 -5.19
CA SER A 284 9.28 7.83 -6.03
C SER A 284 10.66 8.50 -6.13
N THR A 285 11.45 8.49 -5.05
CA THR A 285 12.84 8.96 -5.06
C THR A 285 13.71 8.08 -5.96
N ALA A 286 13.61 6.76 -5.80
CA ALA A 286 14.40 5.80 -6.56
C ALA A 286 14.05 5.79 -8.06
N THR A 287 12.78 6.02 -8.41
CA THR A 287 12.32 6.13 -9.81
C THR A 287 12.46 7.54 -10.39
N ARG A 288 12.88 8.51 -9.60
CA ARG A 288 12.91 9.95 -9.98
C ARG A 288 11.55 10.47 -10.42
N ASN A 289 10.49 10.06 -9.75
CA ASN A 289 9.14 10.56 -10.00
C ASN A 289 8.99 11.98 -9.45
N ALA A 290 9.53 12.96 -10.17
CA ALA A 290 9.54 14.35 -9.73
C ALA A 290 8.13 14.88 -9.43
N SER A 291 7.14 14.49 -10.23
CA SER A 291 5.76 14.95 -10.05
C SER A 291 5.17 14.49 -8.72
N ASP A 292 5.33 13.21 -8.34
CA ASP A 292 4.86 12.73 -7.04
C ASP A 292 5.57 13.42 -5.88
N LEU A 293 6.91 13.54 -5.96
CA LEU A 293 7.72 14.19 -4.93
C LEU A 293 7.38 15.69 -4.76
N GLU A 294 7.11 16.41 -5.83
CA GLU A 294 6.68 17.82 -5.80
C GLU A 294 5.32 17.96 -5.10
N PHE A 295 4.35 17.09 -5.43
CA PHE A 295 3.03 17.14 -4.80
C PHE A 295 3.06 16.70 -3.33
N VAL A 296 3.86 15.70 -3.01
CA VAL A 296 4.08 15.31 -1.62
C VAL A 296 4.70 16.48 -0.83
N ALA A 297 5.71 17.15 -1.38
CA ALA A 297 6.33 18.30 -0.74
C ALA A 297 5.38 19.50 -0.59
N GLU A 298 4.47 19.71 -1.54
CA GLU A 298 3.45 20.77 -1.50
C GLU A 298 2.34 20.48 -0.49
N LEU A 299 1.81 19.27 -0.50
CA LEU A 299 0.57 18.93 0.21
C LEU A 299 0.81 18.31 1.59
N LEU A 300 1.98 17.67 1.79
CA LEU A 300 2.43 17.05 3.03
C LEU A 300 3.88 17.50 3.38
N PRO A 301 4.16 18.82 3.49
CA PRO A 301 5.52 19.34 3.63
C PRO A 301 6.26 18.84 4.86
N ASN A 302 5.58 18.70 6.01
CA ASN A 302 6.21 18.21 7.24
C ASN A 302 6.51 16.71 7.16
N SER A 303 5.64 15.94 6.53
CA SER A 303 5.84 14.51 6.29
C SER A 303 7.01 14.28 5.33
N TYR A 304 7.10 15.08 4.27
CA TYR A 304 8.21 15.01 3.32
C TYR A 304 9.56 15.42 3.95
N ALA A 305 9.56 16.46 4.79
CA ALA A 305 10.75 16.82 5.57
C ALA A 305 11.15 15.69 6.53
N GLY A 306 10.17 15.09 7.22
CA GLY A 306 10.39 13.95 8.10
C GLY A 306 10.90 12.71 7.37
N PHE A 307 10.41 12.43 6.15
CA PHE A 307 10.98 11.37 5.31
C PHE A 307 12.48 11.60 5.06
N LYS A 308 12.88 12.81 4.68
CA LYS A 308 14.30 13.13 4.44
C LYS A 308 15.17 12.90 5.67
N GLU A 309 14.70 13.32 6.85
CA GLU A 309 15.43 13.08 8.11
C GLU A 309 15.58 11.58 8.40
N VAL A 310 14.52 10.77 8.24
CA VAL A 310 14.57 9.32 8.42
C VAL A 310 15.50 8.68 7.39
N TYR A 311 15.38 9.07 6.13
CA TYR A 311 16.20 8.56 5.03
C TYR A 311 17.70 8.82 5.27
N ASP A 312 18.05 10.06 5.65
CA ASP A 312 19.42 10.43 5.97
C ASP A 312 19.95 9.68 7.20
N HIS A 313 19.11 9.49 8.23
CA HIS A 313 19.45 8.64 9.37
C HIS A 313 19.73 7.20 8.95
N ILE A 314 18.86 6.59 8.12
CA ILE A 314 19.07 5.23 7.62
C ILE A 314 20.38 5.13 6.84
N LYS A 315 20.70 6.12 5.99
CA LYS A 315 21.97 6.18 5.27
C LYS A 315 23.17 6.23 6.20
N ALA A 316 23.08 7.00 7.29
CA ALA A 316 24.17 7.16 8.25
C ALA A 316 24.46 5.88 9.07
N ILE A 317 23.45 5.00 9.24
CA ILE A 317 23.59 3.76 10.02
C ILE A 317 23.67 2.49 9.17
N ALA A 318 23.56 2.60 7.84
CA ALA A 318 23.66 1.49 6.90
C ALA A 318 25.13 1.12 6.67
#